data_9e1bf6990ac91d91847350383c11cb4b
#
_entry.id   9e1bf6990ac91d91847350383c11cb4b
#
_cell.length_a   1.000
_cell.length_b   1.000
_cell.length_c   1.000
_cell.angle_alpha   90.00
_cell.angle_beta   90.00
_cell.angle_gamma   90.00
#
_symmetry.space_group_name_H-M   'P 1'
#
loop_
_entity.id
_entity.type
_entity.pdbx_description
1 polymer ?
#
loop_
_entity_poly.entity_id
_entity_poly.type
_entity_poly.pdbx_seq_one_letter_code
_entity_poly.pdbx_strand_id
1 'polypeptide(L)'
;MAAITAALIKQVREDTGAGMLDVKKALTEAEGDVARAKEIIRAKGIAAAGKREGRKAQEGTIASKVVETANGETGYAVELNSETDFVAKTPKFVEFADEVLGYAVDADAHSAEELEGAKAGDTTVKLAVEEAAALFGEHVKVGQFAKISGEHVEIYAHKKSAEMPPSIVAMIATDKAGAAVAHEAALQISAMGAKWLTREDVPADVVESERRVATEKSQAEGKPEKIIPKIVEGRLNAFFKEVVLLEQPFVKDPSKTVGALFKEVGGNATAFARVEVGKGEEE
;
A
#
# COMPACT_ATOMS: atom_id res chain seq x y z
N MET A 1 -40.33 -24.97 13.16
CA MET A 1 -39.02 -24.50 13.64
C MET A 1 -37.99 -25.55 13.35
N ALA A 2 -36.94 -25.25 12.57
CA ALA A 2 -35.84 -26.18 12.37
C ALA A 2 -35.04 -26.33 13.68
N ALA A 3 -34.68 -27.56 14.05
CA ALA A 3 -33.91 -27.78 15.27
C ALA A 3 -32.51 -27.19 15.15
N ILE A 4 -32.11 -26.31 16.07
CA ILE A 4 -30.78 -25.71 16.13
C ILE A 4 -29.82 -26.78 16.71
N THR A 5 -29.21 -27.54 15.80
CA THR A 5 -28.27 -28.62 16.16
C THR A 5 -26.83 -28.08 16.27
N ALA A 6 -25.97 -28.81 16.99
CA ALA A 6 -24.54 -28.51 17.07
C ALA A 6 -23.87 -28.54 15.68
N ALA A 7 -24.32 -29.41 14.78
CA ALA A 7 -23.85 -29.50 13.40
C ALA A 7 -24.21 -28.22 12.60
N LEU A 8 -25.45 -27.73 12.75
CA LEU A 8 -25.89 -26.50 12.09
C LEU A 8 -25.11 -25.27 12.61
N ILE A 9 -24.88 -25.17 13.91
CA ILE A 9 -24.06 -24.11 14.50
C ILE A 9 -22.63 -24.18 13.97
N LYS A 10 -22.04 -25.37 13.86
CA LYS A 10 -20.70 -25.54 13.30
C LYS A 10 -20.63 -25.09 11.84
N GLN A 11 -21.60 -25.52 11.03
CA GLN A 11 -21.68 -25.12 9.61
C GLN A 11 -21.77 -23.59 9.45
N VAL A 12 -22.71 -22.93 10.13
CA VAL A 12 -22.88 -21.48 10.03
C VAL A 12 -21.64 -20.72 10.55
N ARG A 13 -20.97 -21.28 11.58
CA ARG A 13 -19.71 -20.74 12.06
C ARG A 13 -18.58 -20.84 11.02
N GLU A 14 -18.47 -21.97 10.34
CA GLU A 14 -17.49 -22.16 9.26
C GLU A 14 -17.74 -21.20 8.09
N ASP A 15 -19.02 -20.98 7.76
CA ASP A 15 -19.43 -20.08 6.68
C ASP A 15 -19.23 -18.59 7.02
N THR A 16 -19.41 -18.19 8.30
CA THR A 16 -19.44 -16.78 8.72
C THR A 16 -18.25 -16.34 9.55
N GLY A 17 -17.44 -17.28 10.05
CA GLY A 17 -16.33 -16.99 10.97
C GLY A 17 -16.76 -16.48 12.36
N ALA A 18 -18.07 -16.30 12.61
CA ALA A 18 -18.59 -15.78 13.86
C ALA A 18 -18.39 -16.73 15.06
N GLY A 19 -18.36 -16.18 16.28
CA GLY A 19 -18.25 -16.99 17.50
C GLY A 19 -19.44 -17.92 17.69
N MET A 20 -19.20 -19.12 18.28
CA MET A 20 -20.26 -20.14 18.48
C MET A 20 -21.51 -19.62 19.21
N LEU A 21 -21.31 -18.71 20.19
CA LEU A 21 -22.41 -18.12 20.94
C LEU A 21 -23.23 -17.13 20.08
N ASP A 22 -22.56 -16.39 19.22
CA ASP A 22 -23.24 -15.42 18.35
C ASP A 22 -23.99 -16.12 17.23
N VAL A 23 -23.40 -17.16 16.65
CA VAL A 23 -24.10 -18.06 15.71
C VAL A 23 -25.34 -18.67 16.34
N LYS A 24 -25.23 -19.23 17.57
CA LYS A 24 -26.37 -19.81 18.27
C LYS A 24 -27.48 -18.79 18.54
N LYS A 25 -27.11 -17.55 18.97
CA LYS A 25 -28.06 -16.46 19.18
C LYS A 25 -28.76 -16.06 17.88
N ALA A 26 -27.98 -15.89 16.80
CA ALA A 26 -28.51 -15.52 15.50
C ALA A 26 -29.46 -16.61 14.93
N LEU A 27 -29.09 -17.89 15.02
CA LEU A 27 -29.98 -18.99 14.65
C LEU A 27 -31.26 -19.06 15.50
N THR A 28 -31.15 -18.73 16.80
CA THR A 28 -32.34 -18.64 17.66
C THR A 28 -33.25 -17.50 17.27
N GLU A 29 -32.70 -16.32 17.00
CA GLU A 29 -33.41 -15.13 16.56
C GLU A 29 -34.04 -15.34 15.15
N ALA A 30 -33.38 -16.11 14.29
CA ALA A 30 -33.85 -16.50 12.96
C ALA A 30 -34.76 -17.75 12.96
N GLU A 31 -35.15 -18.28 14.12
CA GLU A 31 -35.99 -19.49 14.26
C GLU A 31 -35.46 -20.71 13.47
N GLY A 32 -34.13 -20.79 13.32
CA GLY A 32 -33.41 -21.86 12.62
C GLY A 32 -33.26 -21.61 11.10
N ASP A 33 -33.68 -20.45 10.57
CA ASP A 33 -33.39 -20.04 9.20
C ASP A 33 -31.92 -19.62 9.08
N VAL A 34 -31.17 -20.37 8.28
CA VAL A 34 -29.74 -20.18 8.08
C VAL A 34 -29.43 -18.88 7.32
N ALA A 35 -30.23 -18.57 6.30
CA ALA A 35 -30.02 -17.35 5.51
C ALA A 35 -30.25 -16.12 6.36
N ARG A 36 -31.33 -16.10 7.12
CA ARG A 36 -31.66 -15.01 8.05
C ARG A 36 -30.66 -14.91 9.20
N ALA A 37 -30.18 -16.04 9.73
CA ALA A 37 -29.12 -16.04 10.75
C ALA A 37 -27.82 -15.42 10.24
N LYS A 38 -27.42 -15.71 9.00
CA LYS A 38 -26.23 -15.09 8.35
C LYS A 38 -26.43 -13.58 8.19
N GLU A 39 -27.61 -13.11 7.78
CA GLU A 39 -27.91 -11.68 7.72
C GLU A 39 -27.80 -11.00 9.09
N ILE A 40 -28.34 -11.62 10.14
CA ILE A 40 -28.24 -11.09 11.51
C ILE A 40 -26.77 -11.03 11.99
N ILE A 41 -25.99 -12.08 11.71
CA ILE A 41 -24.56 -12.12 12.02
C ILE A 41 -23.82 -11.00 11.29
N ARG A 42 -24.08 -10.84 10.01
CA ARG A 42 -23.51 -9.79 9.16
C ARG A 42 -23.84 -8.39 9.71
N ALA A 43 -25.09 -8.11 9.99
CA ALA A 43 -25.53 -6.82 10.53
C ALA A 43 -24.89 -6.50 11.89
N LYS A 44 -24.83 -7.50 12.80
CA LYS A 44 -24.18 -7.33 14.11
C LYS A 44 -22.66 -7.19 13.99
N GLY A 45 -22.05 -7.88 13.03
CA GLY A 45 -20.63 -7.80 12.72
C GLY A 45 -20.24 -6.42 12.22
N ILE A 46 -20.97 -5.86 11.26
CA ILE A 46 -20.77 -4.50 10.74
C ILE A 46 -20.91 -3.46 11.87
N ALA A 47 -21.95 -3.57 12.71
CA ALA A 47 -22.14 -2.67 13.85
C ALA A 47 -21.00 -2.76 14.89
N ALA A 48 -20.38 -3.94 15.04
CA ALA A 48 -19.22 -4.13 15.91
C ALA A 48 -17.93 -3.62 15.25
N ALA A 49 -17.79 -3.74 13.94
CA ALA A 49 -16.68 -3.19 13.16
C ALA A 49 -16.65 -1.66 13.25
N GLY A 50 -17.79 -0.97 13.09
CA GLY A 50 -17.89 0.49 13.23
C GLY A 50 -17.43 1.02 14.59
N LYS A 51 -17.55 0.22 15.67
CA LYS A 51 -17.02 0.60 16.99
C LYS A 51 -15.49 0.50 17.08
N ARG A 52 -14.83 -0.16 16.11
CA ARG A 52 -13.38 -0.32 16.05
C ARG A 52 -12.72 0.68 15.11
N GLU A 53 -13.47 1.40 14.31
CA GLU A 53 -12.99 2.35 13.28
C GLU A 53 -11.98 3.39 13.83
N GLY A 54 -12.11 3.76 15.10
CA GLY A 54 -11.14 4.64 15.78
C GLY A 54 -9.88 3.98 16.31
N ARG A 55 -9.69 2.66 16.13
CA ARG A 55 -8.48 1.97 16.56
C ARG A 55 -7.39 2.07 15.51
N LYS A 56 -6.14 2.14 15.96
CA LYS A 56 -4.99 2.18 15.05
C LYS A 56 -4.84 0.83 14.34
N ALA A 57 -4.82 0.86 13.02
CA ALA A 57 -4.54 -0.27 12.14
C ALA A 57 -3.28 0.06 11.32
N GLN A 58 -2.11 -0.24 11.89
CA GLN A 58 -0.78 0.09 11.33
C GLN A 58 -0.01 -1.15 10.88
N GLU A 59 -0.54 -2.34 11.14
CA GLU A 59 -0.05 -3.59 10.56
C GLU A 59 -0.85 -3.90 9.30
N GLY A 60 -0.44 -4.91 8.53
CA GLY A 60 -1.16 -5.26 7.31
C GLY A 60 -0.29 -5.96 6.28
N THR A 61 -0.79 -5.94 5.04
CA THR A 61 -0.09 -6.44 3.86
C THR A 61 -0.34 -5.53 2.66
N ILE A 62 0.49 -5.68 1.64
CA ILE A 62 0.30 -5.01 0.35
C ILE A 62 0.14 -6.08 -0.72
N ALA A 63 -1.02 -6.10 -1.36
CA ALA A 63 -1.26 -6.87 -2.57
C ALA A 63 -0.83 -6.04 -3.78
N SER A 64 -0.20 -6.67 -4.78
CA SER A 64 0.27 -5.96 -5.97
C SER A 64 0.24 -6.85 -7.21
N LYS A 65 0.01 -6.24 -8.37
CA LYS A 65 -0.09 -6.94 -9.65
C LYS A 65 0.24 -6.04 -10.82
N VAL A 66 0.89 -6.60 -11.84
CA VAL A 66 1.01 -5.98 -13.17
C VAL A 66 -0.07 -6.56 -14.08
N VAL A 67 -0.71 -5.69 -14.85
CA VAL A 67 -1.72 -6.04 -15.85
C VAL A 67 -1.25 -5.53 -17.21
N GLU A 68 -1.26 -6.41 -18.21
CA GLU A 68 -1.02 -6.02 -19.61
C GLU A 68 -2.21 -5.20 -20.14
N THR A 69 -1.90 -4.15 -20.86
CA THR A 69 -2.88 -3.27 -21.51
C THR A 69 -2.56 -3.11 -22.99
N ALA A 70 -3.46 -2.51 -23.76
CA ALA A 70 -3.21 -2.25 -25.18
C ALA A 70 -1.98 -1.34 -25.45
N ASN A 71 -1.56 -0.55 -24.45
CA ASN A 71 -0.51 0.47 -24.58
C ASN A 71 0.73 0.19 -23.71
N GLY A 72 0.87 -1.02 -23.19
CA GLY A 72 1.96 -1.40 -22.27
C GLY A 72 1.44 -2.11 -21.03
N GLU A 73 1.99 -1.79 -19.87
CA GLU A 73 1.68 -2.44 -18.60
C GLU A 73 1.20 -1.42 -17.57
N THR A 74 0.32 -1.86 -16.67
CA THR A 74 -0.13 -1.09 -15.51
C THR A 74 0.11 -1.89 -14.23
N GLY A 75 0.81 -1.31 -13.28
CA GLY A 75 1.03 -1.86 -11.94
C GLY A 75 0.04 -1.26 -10.95
N TYR A 76 -0.50 -2.12 -10.11
CA TYR A 76 -1.38 -1.76 -8.99
C TYR A 76 -0.78 -2.26 -7.69
N ALA A 77 -0.89 -1.48 -6.63
CA ALA A 77 -0.57 -1.87 -5.27
C ALA A 77 -1.64 -1.35 -4.32
N VAL A 78 -2.15 -2.21 -3.45
CA VAL A 78 -3.19 -1.90 -2.46
C VAL A 78 -2.70 -2.35 -1.10
N GLU A 79 -2.62 -1.43 -0.15
CA GLU A 79 -2.39 -1.73 1.24
C GLU A 79 -3.72 -2.08 1.92
N LEU A 80 -3.75 -3.22 2.62
CA LEU A 80 -4.84 -3.59 3.52
C LEU A 80 -4.28 -3.65 4.95
N ASN A 81 -4.83 -2.82 5.84
CA ASN A 81 -4.37 -2.69 7.21
C ASN A 81 -5.21 -3.51 8.18
N SER A 82 -4.56 -3.93 9.28
CA SER A 82 -5.14 -4.58 10.46
C SER A 82 -4.53 -4.01 11.74
N GLU A 83 -5.13 -4.31 12.91
CA GLU A 83 -4.59 -3.88 14.21
C GLU A 83 -3.29 -4.62 14.56
N THR A 84 -3.17 -5.92 14.17
CA THR A 84 -2.04 -6.78 14.55
C THR A 84 -1.42 -7.52 13.36
N ASP A 85 -0.13 -7.85 13.51
CA ASP A 85 0.60 -8.72 12.59
C ASP A 85 0.07 -10.17 12.63
N PHE A 86 -0.57 -10.58 13.73
CA PHE A 86 -1.19 -11.91 13.83
C PHE A 86 -2.30 -12.10 12.80
N VAL A 87 -3.14 -11.09 12.57
CA VAL A 87 -4.16 -11.10 11.52
C VAL A 87 -3.52 -10.93 10.15
N ALA A 88 -2.62 -9.96 9.99
CA ALA A 88 -1.96 -9.62 8.73
C ALA A 88 -1.28 -10.83 8.04
N LYS A 89 -0.70 -11.75 8.80
CA LYS A 89 -0.01 -12.94 8.27
C LYS A 89 -0.91 -14.14 8.00
N THR A 90 -2.20 -14.06 8.34
CA THR A 90 -3.10 -15.21 8.08
C THR A 90 -3.36 -15.36 6.58
N PRO A 91 -3.40 -16.60 6.05
CA PRO A 91 -3.70 -16.81 4.63
C PRO A 91 -5.01 -16.15 4.19
N LYS A 92 -6.06 -16.21 5.02
CA LYS A 92 -7.34 -15.55 4.70
C LYS A 92 -7.26 -14.05 4.57
N PHE A 93 -6.41 -13.38 5.36
CA PHE A 93 -6.22 -11.93 5.26
C PHE A 93 -5.46 -11.57 3.98
N VAL A 94 -4.43 -12.34 3.64
CA VAL A 94 -3.67 -12.16 2.40
C VAL A 94 -4.55 -12.43 1.17
N GLU A 95 -5.33 -13.51 1.18
CA GLU A 95 -6.31 -13.81 0.12
C GLU A 95 -7.33 -12.69 -0.06
N PHE A 96 -7.82 -12.12 1.06
CA PHE A 96 -8.74 -10.99 1.00
C PHE A 96 -8.07 -9.71 0.44
N ALA A 97 -6.79 -9.46 0.77
CA ALA A 97 -6.04 -8.36 0.17
C ALA A 97 -5.88 -8.53 -1.35
N ASP A 98 -5.64 -9.75 -1.82
CA ASP A 98 -5.59 -10.06 -3.26
C ASP A 98 -6.97 -9.90 -3.94
N GLU A 99 -8.06 -10.20 -3.23
CA GLU A 99 -9.42 -9.96 -3.71
C GLU A 99 -9.71 -8.46 -3.86
N VAL A 100 -9.33 -7.65 -2.85
CA VAL A 100 -9.47 -6.18 -2.90
C VAL A 100 -8.63 -5.59 -4.05
N LEU A 101 -7.43 -6.11 -4.28
CA LEU A 101 -6.61 -5.76 -5.45
C LEU A 101 -7.33 -6.11 -6.76
N GLY A 102 -8.01 -7.26 -6.83
CA GLY A 102 -8.83 -7.65 -7.98
C GLY A 102 -9.90 -6.60 -8.30
N TYR A 103 -10.61 -6.12 -7.29
CA TYR A 103 -11.61 -5.05 -7.45
C TYR A 103 -10.98 -3.73 -7.92
N ALA A 104 -9.76 -3.39 -7.45
CA ALA A 104 -9.05 -2.21 -7.92
C ALA A 104 -8.71 -2.29 -9.41
N VAL A 105 -8.31 -3.46 -9.89
CA VAL A 105 -7.99 -3.72 -11.31
C VAL A 105 -9.26 -3.67 -12.15
N ASP A 106 -10.33 -4.35 -11.72
CA ASP A 106 -11.60 -4.43 -12.46
C ASP A 106 -12.29 -3.07 -12.60
N ALA A 107 -12.17 -2.22 -11.57
CA ALA A 107 -12.70 -0.85 -11.59
C ALA A 107 -11.77 0.15 -12.26
N ASP A 108 -10.54 -0.24 -12.62
CA ASP A 108 -9.48 0.66 -13.07
C ASP A 108 -9.27 1.85 -12.11
N ALA A 109 -9.33 1.60 -10.79
CA ALA A 109 -9.28 2.62 -9.76
C ALA A 109 -7.99 3.47 -9.83
N HIS A 110 -8.08 4.75 -9.48
CA HIS A 110 -6.97 5.70 -9.47
C HIS A 110 -6.61 6.20 -8.07
N SER A 111 -7.42 5.88 -7.07
CA SER A 111 -7.19 6.26 -5.67
C SER A 111 -7.80 5.23 -4.72
N ALA A 112 -7.43 5.30 -3.44
CA ALA A 112 -8.05 4.48 -2.40
C ALA A 112 -9.55 4.79 -2.24
N GLU A 113 -9.96 6.05 -2.40
CA GLU A 113 -11.37 6.48 -2.34
C GLU A 113 -12.19 5.87 -3.49
N GLU A 114 -11.66 5.91 -4.72
CA GLU A 114 -12.32 5.27 -5.87
C GLU A 114 -12.44 3.76 -5.67
N LEU A 115 -11.39 3.12 -5.13
CA LEU A 115 -11.39 1.70 -4.81
C LEU A 115 -12.46 1.37 -3.76
N GLU A 116 -12.59 2.14 -2.68
CA GLU A 116 -13.61 1.90 -1.66
C GLU A 116 -15.03 1.99 -2.23
N GLY A 117 -15.26 2.88 -3.19
CA GLY A 117 -16.53 3.02 -3.90
C GLY A 117 -16.76 1.97 -4.99
N ALA A 118 -15.75 1.20 -5.39
CA ALA A 118 -15.85 0.22 -6.47
C ALA A 118 -16.76 -0.96 -6.09
N LYS A 119 -17.26 -1.66 -7.12
CA LYS A 119 -18.09 -2.86 -6.93
C LYS A 119 -17.26 -4.02 -6.39
N ALA A 120 -17.79 -4.70 -5.38
CA ALA A 120 -17.31 -5.96 -4.83
C ALA A 120 -18.50 -6.96 -4.83
N GLY A 121 -18.68 -7.68 -5.94
CA GLY A 121 -19.88 -8.51 -6.15
C GLY A 121 -21.16 -7.69 -6.12
N ASP A 122 -22.07 -7.97 -5.18
CA ASP A 122 -23.34 -7.28 -4.99
C ASP A 122 -23.24 -6.05 -4.04
N THR A 123 -22.04 -5.71 -3.60
CA THR A 123 -21.77 -4.63 -2.63
C THR A 123 -20.66 -3.69 -3.11
N THR A 124 -20.11 -2.86 -2.23
CA THR A 124 -18.91 -2.04 -2.48
C THR A 124 -17.72 -2.61 -1.74
N VAL A 125 -16.50 -2.26 -2.18
CA VAL A 125 -15.25 -2.63 -1.49
C VAL A 125 -15.28 -2.15 -0.04
N LYS A 126 -15.75 -0.94 0.22
CA LYS A 126 -15.90 -0.42 1.59
C LYS A 126 -16.70 -1.36 2.48
N LEU A 127 -17.88 -1.78 2.03
CA LEU A 127 -18.72 -2.70 2.79
C LEU A 127 -18.09 -4.09 2.92
N ALA A 128 -17.41 -4.59 1.88
CA ALA A 128 -16.68 -5.85 1.95
C ALA A 128 -15.56 -5.80 3.00
N VAL A 129 -14.84 -4.66 3.11
CA VAL A 129 -13.81 -4.44 4.13
C VAL A 129 -14.40 -4.35 5.54
N GLU A 130 -15.56 -3.70 5.72
CA GLU A 130 -16.28 -3.67 7.00
C GLU A 130 -16.75 -5.09 7.44
N GLU A 131 -17.18 -5.91 6.49
CA GLU A 131 -17.53 -7.31 6.74
C GLU A 131 -16.29 -8.15 7.10
N ALA A 132 -15.18 -7.93 6.41
CA ALA A 132 -13.91 -8.57 6.73
C ALA A 132 -13.41 -8.17 8.13
N ALA A 133 -13.55 -6.90 8.53
CA ALA A 133 -13.25 -6.44 9.88
C ALA A 133 -14.07 -7.18 10.96
N ALA A 134 -15.34 -7.51 10.64
CA ALA A 134 -16.17 -8.33 11.53
C ALA A 134 -15.66 -9.78 11.61
N LEU A 135 -15.23 -10.36 10.48
CA LEU A 135 -14.70 -11.72 10.39
C LEU A 135 -13.37 -11.87 11.12
N PHE A 136 -12.43 -10.94 10.92
CA PHE A 136 -11.11 -10.97 11.55
C PHE A 136 -11.14 -10.52 13.01
N GLY A 137 -12.20 -9.81 13.43
CA GLY A 137 -12.35 -9.30 14.80
C GLY A 137 -11.47 -8.09 15.11
N GLU A 138 -10.86 -7.48 14.11
CA GLU A 138 -9.99 -6.31 14.19
C GLU A 138 -10.51 -5.17 13.31
N HIS A 139 -10.00 -3.95 13.52
CA HIS A 139 -10.17 -2.86 12.57
C HIS A 139 -9.39 -3.21 11.31
N VAL A 140 -10.08 -3.26 10.17
CA VAL A 140 -9.52 -3.48 8.85
C VAL A 140 -9.89 -2.30 7.95
N LYS A 141 -8.93 -1.79 7.19
CA LYS A 141 -9.16 -0.68 6.26
C LYS A 141 -8.28 -0.80 5.03
N VAL A 142 -8.71 -0.19 3.93
CA VAL A 142 -7.84 0.12 2.80
C VAL A 142 -6.91 1.24 3.24
N GLY A 143 -5.61 1.05 3.06
CA GLY A 143 -4.58 2.04 3.33
C GLY A 143 -4.13 2.75 2.06
N GLN A 144 -2.82 2.77 1.84
CA GLN A 144 -2.25 3.35 0.63
C GLN A 144 -2.68 2.59 -0.63
N PHE A 145 -2.84 3.35 -1.69
CA PHE A 145 -3.10 2.85 -3.04
C PHE A 145 -2.10 3.46 -4.01
N ALA A 146 -1.58 2.66 -4.94
CA ALA A 146 -0.75 3.16 -6.01
C ALA A 146 -1.08 2.49 -7.34
N LYS A 147 -1.06 3.28 -8.41
CA LYS A 147 -1.22 2.85 -9.79
C LYS A 147 -0.20 3.58 -10.66
N ILE A 148 0.58 2.86 -11.43
CA ILE A 148 1.51 3.43 -12.40
C ILE A 148 1.42 2.67 -13.72
N SER A 149 1.70 3.34 -14.84
CA SER A 149 1.68 2.74 -16.18
C SER A 149 2.90 3.11 -16.99
N GLY A 150 3.34 2.21 -17.87
CA GLY A 150 4.47 2.41 -18.76
C GLY A 150 4.52 1.35 -19.86
N GLU A 151 5.54 1.39 -20.72
CA GLU A 151 5.76 0.30 -21.67
C GLU A 151 6.13 -1.00 -20.94
N HIS A 152 6.81 -0.88 -19.79
CA HIS A 152 7.10 -1.97 -18.86
C HIS A 152 6.92 -1.48 -17.42
N VAL A 153 6.38 -2.34 -16.55
CA VAL A 153 6.25 -2.09 -15.11
C VAL A 153 6.86 -3.25 -14.34
N GLU A 154 7.85 -2.95 -13.52
CA GLU A 154 8.45 -3.91 -12.58
C GLU A 154 7.90 -3.69 -11.18
N ILE A 155 7.62 -4.78 -10.47
CA ILE A 155 7.21 -4.77 -9.06
C ILE A 155 8.22 -5.56 -8.23
N TYR A 156 8.69 -4.97 -7.15
CA TYR A 156 9.43 -5.65 -6.09
C TYR A 156 8.63 -5.60 -4.78
N ALA A 157 8.26 -6.79 -4.29
CA ALA A 157 7.53 -6.96 -3.04
C ALA A 157 8.47 -7.45 -1.94
N HIS A 158 8.79 -6.59 -0.98
CA HIS A 158 9.70 -6.87 0.13
C HIS A 158 8.97 -7.47 1.32
N LYS A 159 9.49 -8.57 1.85
CA LYS A 159 9.02 -9.23 3.06
C LYS A 159 10.05 -9.08 4.18
N LYS A 160 9.60 -8.77 5.39
CA LYS A 160 10.49 -8.70 6.58
C LYS A 160 11.05 -10.07 6.96
N SER A 161 10.31 -11.15 6.67
CA SER A 161 10.73 -12.54 6.83
C SER A 161 9.97 -13.44 5.87
N ALA A 162 10.38 -14.70 5.72
CA ALA A 162 9.73 -15.67 4.83
C ALA A 162 8.26 -15.96 5.20
N GLU A 163 7.92 -15.82 6.48
CA GLU A 163 6.58 -16.12 7.02
C GLU A 163 5.64 -14.90 6.98
N MET A 164 6.19 -13.70 6.75
CA MET A 164 5.40 -12.47 6.71
C MET A 164 4.99 -12.14 5.27
N PRO A 165 3.80 -11.55 5.08
CA PRO A 165 3.42 -11.03 3.78
C PRO A 165 4.25 -9.79 3.41
N PRO A 166 4.15 -9.28 2.16
CA PRO A 166 4.85 -8.07 1.75
C PRO A 166 4.50 -6.87 2.65
N SER A 167 5.53 -6.18 3.14
CA SER A 167 5.39 -4.97 3.96
C SER A 167 5.84 -3.70 3.23
N ILE A 168 6.57 -3.84 2.11
CA ILE A 168 6.90 -2.76 1.20
C ILE A 168 6.70 -3.29 -0.22
N VAL A 169 6.03 -2.52 -1.05
CA VAL A 169 5.94 -2.75 -2.49
C VAL A 169 6.51 -1.53 -3.20
N ALA A 170 7.52 -1.76 -4.02
CA ALA A 170 8.10 -0.77 -4.90
C ALA A 170 7.74 -1.11 -6.35
N MET A 171 7.23 -0.12 -7.07
CA MET A 171 6.89 -0.24 -8.48
C MET A 171 7.67 0.81 -9.27
N ILE A 172 8.12 0.44 -10.46
CA ILE A 172 8.72 1.38 -11.41
C ILE A 172 8.20 1.11 -12.82
N ALA A 173 7.81 2.18 -13.49
CA ALA A 173 7.44 2.17 -14.90
C ALA A 173 8.61 2.69 -15.74
N THR A 174 8.87 2.04 -16.86
CA THR A 174 9.99 2.36 -17.75
C THR A 174 9.55 2.30 -19.22
N ASP A 175 10.37 2.87 -20.08
CA ASP A 175 10.32 2.53 -21.49
C ASP A 175 10.87 1.10 -21.71
N LYS A 176 10.77 0.59 -22.92
CA LYS A 176 11.17 -0.76 -23.27
C LYS A 176 12.66 -1.05 -23.01
N ALA A 177 13.54 -0.08 -23.23
CA ALA A 177 14.96 -0.24 -22.96
C ALA A 177 15.28 -0.22 -21.47
N GLY A 178 14.58 0.60 -20.70
CA GLY A 178 14.71 0.69 -19.24
C GLY A 178 14.32 -0.58 -18.51
N ALA A 179 13.49 -1.46 -19.11
CA ALA A 179 13.11 -2.75 -18.53
C ALA A 179 14.32 -3.60 -18.09
N ALA A 180 15.46 -3.46 -18.78
CA ALA A 180 16.69 -4.21 -18.46
C ALA A 180 17.26 -3.91 -17.07
N VAL A 181 16.95 -2.74 -16.49
CA VAL A 181 17.42 -2.31 -15.15
C VAL A 181 16.28 -2.00 -14.18
N ALA A 182 15.03 -2.26 -14.57
CA ALA A 182 13.85 -1.95 -13.77
C ALA A 182 13.86 -2.65 -12.41
N HIS A 183 14.26 -3.93 -12.37
CA HIS A 183 14.35 -4.68 -11.12
C HIS A 183 15.36 -4.07 -10.13
N GLU A 184 16.52 -3.64 -10.61
CA GLU A 184 17.52 -2.97 -9.78
C GLU A 184 17.02 -1.64 -9.22
N ALA A 185 16.28 -0.88 -10.02
CA ALA A 185 15.64 0.36 -9.59
C ALA A 185 14.50 0.11 -8.59
N ALA A 186 13.69 -0.94 -8.75
CA ALA A 186 12.65 -1.31 -7.79
C ALA A 186 13.25 -1.71 -6.42
N LEU A 187 14.36 -2.45 -6.41
CA LEU A 187 15.13 -2.73 -5.18
C LEU A 187 15.62 -1.44 -4.51
N GLN A 188 16.15 -0.50 -5.28
CA GLN A 188 16.59 0.82 -4.80
C GLN A 188 15.44 1.60 -4.15
N ILE A 189 14.28 1.67 -4.83
CA ILE A 189 13.07 2.36 -4.34
C ILE A 189 12.62 1.74 -2.99
N SER A 190 12.60 0.43 -2.91
CA SER A 190 12.23 -0.28 -1.68
C SER A 190 13.17 0.08 -0.51
N ALA A 191 14.48 0.13 -0.77
CA ALA A 191 15.50 0.29 0.26
C ALA A 191 15.72 1.76 0.69
N MET A 192 15.66 2.71 -0.26
CA MET A 192 16.14 4.07 -0.04
C MET A 192 15.03 5.12 0.08
N GLY A 193 13.76 4.75 -0.15
CA GLY A 193 12.62 5.63 0.11
C GLY A 193 12.64 6.95 -0.65
N ALA A 194 13.01 6.94 -1.95
CA ALA A 194 12.92 8.13 -2.80
C ALA A 194 11.48 8.69 -2.83
N LYS A 195 11.35 10.01 -2.93
CA LYS A 195 10.05 10.70 -2.97
C LYS A 195 9.68 11.16 -4.37
N TRP A 196 10.66 11.55 -5.19
CA TRP A 196 10.48 12.08 -6.53
C TRP A 196 11.39 11.38 -7.54
N LEU A 197 10.94 11.32 -8.79
CA LEU A 197 11.71 10.67 -9.85
C LEU A 197 12.89 11.55 -10.29
N THR A 198 12.60 12.82 -10.60
CA THR A 198 13.55 13.83 -11.08
C THR A 198 13.55 15.06 -10.18
N ARG A 199 14.50 15.98 -10.36
CA ARG A 199 14.51 17.27 -9.63
C ARG A 199 13.31 18.13 -9.94
N GLU A 200 12.86 18.08 -11.17
CA GLU A 200 11.76 18.85 -11.70
C GLU A 200 10.43 18.47 -11.04
N ASP A 201 10.34 17.24 -10.50
CA ASP A 201 9.16 16.74 -9.79
C ASP A 201 9.10 17.24 -8.34
N VAL A 202 10.23 17.76 -7.80
CA VAL A 202 10.25 18.29 -6.42
C VAL A 202 9.49 19.61 -6.36
N PRO A 203 8.43 19.74 -5.52
CA PRO A 203 7.66 20.97 -5.41
C PRO A 203 8.55 22.18 -5.08
N ALA A 204 8.29 23.31 -5.73
CA ALA A 204 9.11 24.51 -5.57
C ALA A 204 9.13 25.03 -4.13
N ASP A 205 8.05 24.92 -3.40
CA ASP A 205 7.92 25.29 -1.99
C ASP A 205 8.78 24.40 -1.07
N VAL A 206 8.90 23.10 -1.39
CA VAL A 206 9.82 22.19 -0.69
C VAL A 206 11.26 22.62 -0.91
N VAL A 207 11.66 22.86 -2.15
CA VAL A 207 13.03 23.34 -2.48
C VAL A 207 13.34 24.66 -1.78
N GLU A 208 12.39 25.59 -1.77
CA GLU A 208 12.56 26.90 -1.11
C GLU A 208 12.64 26.76 0.41
N SER A 209 11.83 25.87 1.00
CA SER A 209 11.91 25.55 2.43
C SER A 209 13.28 24.97 2.80
N GLU A 210 13.79 23.99 2.02
CA GLU A 210 15.13 23.41 2.24
C GLU A 210 16.23 24.45 2.07
N ARG A 211 16.11 25.36 1.09
CA ARG A 211 17.04 26.49 0.87
C ARG A 211 17.08 27.39 2.10
N ARG A 212 15.91 27.75 2.65
CA ARG A 212 15.81 28.60 3.84
C ARG A 212 16.46 27.92 5.04
N VAL A 213 16.11 26.65 5.32
CA VAL A 213 16.71 25.86 6.42
C VAL A 213 18.22 25.74 6.28
N ALA A 214 18.73 25.49 5.07
CA ALA A 214 20.15 25.42 4.79
C ALA A 214 20.86 26.77 5.04
N THR A 215 20.20 27.87 4.73
CA THR A 215 20.72 29.24 4.94
C THR A 215 20.78 29.56 6.43
N GLU A 216 19.68 29.40 7.16
CA GLU A 216 19.59 29.63 8.61
C GLU A 216 20.61 28.78 9.39
N LYS A 217 20.73 27.50 9.04
CA LYS A 217 21.73 26.61 9.62
C LYS A 217 23.17 27.09 9.37
N SER A 218 23.46 27.58 8.15
CA SER A 218 24.78 28.07 7.81
C SER A 218 25.14 29.36 8.58
N GLN A 219 24.16 30.24 8.80
CA GLN A 219 24.30 31.45 9.61
C GLN A 219 24.51 31.10 11.09
N ALA A 220 23.71 30.18 11.64
CA ALA A 220 23.84 29.71 13.03
C ALA A 220 25.20 29.04 13.28
N GLU A 221 25.78 28.38 12.28
CA GLU A 221 27.14 27.81 12.33
C GLU A 221 28.26 28.87 12.21
N GLY A 222 27.93 30.15 12.08
CA GLY A 222 28.89 31.24 11.97
C GLY A 222 29.69 31.27 10.65
N LYS A 223 29.11 30.69 9.58
CA LYS A 223 29.77 30.70 8.27
C LYS A 223 29.84 32.12 7.71
N PRO A 224 30.94 32.51 7.08
CA PRO A 224 31.07 33.83 6.42
C PRO A 224 29.97 34.02 5.35
N GLU A 225 29.30 35.18 5.35
CA GLU A 225 28.18 35.48 4.42
C GLU A 225 28.51 35.21 2.94
N LYS A 226 29.75 35.50 2.54
CA LYS A 226 30.21 35.34 1.15
C LYS A 226 30.19 33.88 0.67
N ILE A 227 30.31 32.91 1.57
CA ILE A 227 30.35 31.46 1.23
C ILE A 227 29.04 30.76 1.48
N ILE A 228 28.11 31.37 2.24
CA ILE A 228 26.79 30.79 2.53
C ILE A 228 26.07 30.32 1.25
N PRO A 229 25.97 31.10 0.15
CA PRO A 229 25.29 30.63 -1.06
C PRO A 229 25.88 29.33 -1.61
N LYS A 230 27.21 29.17 -1.59
CA LYS A 230 27.87 27.95 -2.05
C LYS A 230 27.60 26.74 -1.11
N ILE A 231 27.54 27.01 0.18
CA ILE A 231 27.18 25.96 1.18
C ILE A 231 25.73 25.53 0.98
N VAL A 232 24.82 26.48 0.78
CA VAL A 232 23.39 26.21 0.55
C VAL A 232 23.19 25.35 -0.70
N GLU A 233 23.84 25.69 -1.82
CA GLU A 233 23.79 24.87 -3.03
C GLU A 233 24.33 23.45 -2.80
N GLY A 234 25.42 23.32 -2.02
CA GLY A 234 25.94 22.01 -1.64
C GLY A 234 24.95 21.18 -0.80
N ARG A 235 24.23 21.81 0.13
CA ARG A 235 23.20 21.17 0.96
C ARG A 235 21.98 20.79 0.14
N LEU A 236 21.52 21.65 -0.77
CA LEU A 236 20.43 21.33 -1.68
C LEU A 236 20.78 20.16 -2.61
N ASN A 237 22.01 20.11 -3.11
CA ASN A 237 22.46 18.96 -3.89
C ASN A 237 22.50 17.66 -3.07
N ALA A 238 22.83 17.73 -1.78
CA ALA A 238 22.76 16.59 -0.89
C ALA A 238 21.29 16.15 -0.67
N PHE A 239 20.40 17.11 -0.44
CA PHE A 239 18.96 16.85 -0.32
C PHE A 239 18.41 16.16 -1.59
N PHE A 240 18.70 16.68 -2.79
CA PHE A 240 18.23 16.02 -4.02
C PHE A 240 18.76 14.60 -4.16
N LYS A 241 20.02 14.35 -3.83
CA LYS A 241 20.60 12.98 -3.84
C LYS A 241 19.94 12.04 -2.84
N GLU A 242 19.29 12.55 -1.82
CA GLU A 242 18.56 11.74 -0.84
C GLU A 242 17.16 11.43 -1.34
N VAL A 243 16.43 12.42 -1.88
CA VAL A 243 14.99 12.31 -2.15
C VAL A 243 14.63 12.06 -3.61
N VAL A 244 15.54 12.30 -4.56
CA VAL A 244 15.29 12.12 -6.01
C VAL A 244 15.89 10.82 -6.50
N LEU A 245 15.05 9.90 -6.94
CA LEU A 245 15.42 8.53 -7.33
C LEU A 245 16.60 8.50 -8.32
N LEU A 246 16.51 9.24 -9.42
CA LEU A 246 17.53 9.20 -10.48
C LEU A 246 18.87 9.82 -10.06
N GLU A 247 18.91 10.60 -8.98
CA GLU A 247 20.11 11.19 -8.41
C GLU A 247 20.70 10.42 -7.25
N GLN A 248 19.94 9.48 -6.67
CA GLN A 248 20.45 8.64 -5.58
C GLN A 248 21.67 7.85 -6.04
N PRO A 249 22.74 7.76 -5.21
CA PRO A 249 23.78 6.76 -5.41
C PRO A 249 23.14 5.37 -5.40
N PHE A 250 23.49 4.54 -6.38
CA PHE A 250 22.95 3.20 -6.47
C PHE A 250 23.47 2.33 -5.33
N VAL A 251 22.60 1.69 -4.57
CA VAL A 251 22.95 0.99 -3.33
C VAL A 251 23.96 -0.15 -3.54
N LYS A 252 23.92 -0.84 -4.69
CA LYS A 252 24.85 -1.93 -5.03
C LYS A 252 26.18 -1.44 -5.59
N ASP A 253 26.22 -0.23 -6.16
CA ASP A 253 27.42 0.42 -6.68
C ASP A 253 27.34 1.95 -6.49
N PRO A 254 27.74 2.50 -5.33
CA PRO A 254 27.62 3.94 -5.05
C PRO A 254 28.48 4.86 -5.93
N SER A 255 29.32 4.31 -6.80
CA SER A 255 30.06 5.09 -7.80
C SER A 255 29.17 5.58 -8.94
N LYS A 256 27.95 5.00 -9.08
CA LYS A 256 26.94 5.35 -10.08
C LYS A 256 25.67 5.88 -9.43
N THR A 257 24.92 6.68 -10.15
CA THR A 257 23.54 7.01 -9.75
C THR A 257 22.55 6.05 -10.40
N VAL A 258 21.33 5.98 -9.85
CA VAL A 258 20.23 5.22 -10.48
C VAL A 258 20.00 5.73 -11.92
N GLY A 259 20.03 7.03 -12.16
CA GLY A 259 19.91 7.60 -13.50
C GLY A 259 21.03 7.15 -14.46
N ALA A 260 22.23 6.86 -13.95
CA ALA A 260 23.31 6.34 -14.77
C ALA A 260 23.03 4.90 -15.25
N LEU A 261 22.34 4.06 -14.44
CA LEU A 261 21.93 2.70 -14.85
C LEU A 261 21.02 2.75 -16.08
N PHE A 262 20.03 3.66 -16.08
CA PHE A 262 19.12 3.84 -17.22
C PHE A 262 19.85 4.33 -18.46
N LYS A 263 20.79 5.27 -18.30
CA LYS A 263 21.61 5.76 -19.43
C LYS A 263 22.48 4.67 -20.06
N GLU A 264 23.03 3.75 -19.26
CA GLU A 264 23.86 2.65 -19.76
C GLU A 264 23.09 1.71 -20.70
N VAL A 265 21.79 1.54 -20.49
CA VAL A 265 20.93 0.70 -21.35
C VAL A 265 20.17 1.52 -22.40
N GLY A 266 20.38 2.84 -22.46
CA GLY A 266 19.66 3.75 -23.37
C GLY A 266 18.17 3.85 -23.07
N GLY A 267 17.76 3.59 -21.82
CA GLY A 267 16.38 3.57 -21.36
C GLY A 267 16.06 4.70 -20.37
N ASN A 268 14.78 4.80 -20.00
CA ASN A 268 14.28 5.82 -19.08
C ASN A 268 13.28 5.21 -18.08
N ALA A 269 13.31 5.70 -16.84
CA ALA A 269 12.21 5.56 -15.90
C ALA A 269 11.18 6.67 -16.16
N THR A 270 9.89 6.34 -16.12
CA THR A 270 8.80 7.27 -16.40
C THR A 270 7.93 7.57 -15.19
N ALA A 271 7.82 6.64 -14.26
CA ALA A 271 7.13 6.80 -12.98
C ALA A 271 7.61 5.76 -11.97
N PHE A 272 7.40 6.02 -10.70
CA PHE A 272 7.54 5.00 -9.66
C PHE A 272 6.53 5.23 -8.54
N ALA A 273 6.33 4.19 -7.74
CA ALA A 273 5.56 4.27 -6.51
C ALA A 273 6.19 3.37 -5.44
N ARG A 274 6.03 3.76 -4.19
CA ARG A 274 6.44 2.99 -3.03
C ARG A 274 5.31 3.01 -2.02
N VAL A 275 4.83 1.83 -1.67
CA VAL A 275 3.81 1.61 -0.64
C VAL A 275 4.48 0.86 0.50
N GLU A 276 4.32 1.36 1.72
CA GLU A 276 4.85 0.73 2.93
C GLU A 276 3.77 0.65 4.00
N VAL A 277 3.58 -0.55 4.55
CA VAL A 277 2.56 -0.81 5.58
C VAL A 277 2.69 0.15 6.74
N GLY A 278 1.58 0.83 7.07
CA GLY A 278 1.46 1.73 8.22
C GLY A 278 2.06 3.12 8.03
N LYS A 279 2.54 3.48 6.82
CA LYS A 279 3.18 4.79 6.56
C LYS A 279 2.27 5.84 5.88
N GLY A 280 1.09 5.48 5.44
CA GLY A 280 0.18 6.39 4.73
C GLY A 280 -0.48 7.49 5.59
N GLU A 281 -0.35 7.47 6.91
CA GLU A 281 -0.94 8.46 7.83
C GLU A 281 0.07 9.51 8.33
N GLU A 282 1.33 9.47 7.90
CA GLU A 282 2.41 10.35 8.37
C GLU A 282 2.71 11.53 7.40
N GLU A 283 1.89 11.75 6.34
CA GLU A 283 2.07 12.87 5.40
C GLU A 283 1.06 14.00 5.60
#